data_ed5e78f83938498faf4236fc339b410f
#
_entry.id   ed5e78f83938498faf4236fc339b410f
#
_cell.length_a   1.000
_cell.length_b   1.000
_cell.length_c   1.000
_cell.angle_alpha   90.00
_cell.angle_beta   90.00
_cell.angle_gamma   90.00
#
_symmetry.space_group_name_H-M   'P 1'
#
loop_
_entity.id
_entity.type
_entity.pdbx_description
1 polymer ?
#
loop_
_entity_poly.entity_id
_entity_poly.type
_entity_poly.pdbx_seq_one_letter_code
_entity_poly.pdbx_strand_id
1 'polypeptide(L)'
;FAIYTNSTLIDEPFCKEVVRLGNIAFMLSIEGSPSTNDARRGDGHYDAVMHAMDLLKEYGILFGTSICYTSANLEAVTSDHFMRMLCEKGAHFGFYFHYMPVGNDAAPELMPSPAQRKYMIDRIRYLRSEKSDIPFYPMDFQNDGEFVGGCIAGGRNYFHINSAGDAEPCV
;
A
#
# COMPACT_ATOMS: atom_id res chain seq x y z
N PHE A 1 -12.34 -6.47 9.16
CA PHE A 1 -11.47 -7.13 8.16
C PHE A 1 -10.74 -6.06 7.36
N ALA A 2 -9.45 -6.30 7.05
CA ALA A 2 -8.68 -5.49 6.10
C ALA A 2 -8.43 -6.35 4.84
N ILE A 3 -8.82 -5.83 3.67
CA ILE A 3 -8.73 -6.54 2.39
C ILE A 3 -7.73 -5.81 1.50
N TYR A 4 -6.64 -6.49 1.13
CA TYR A 4 -5.70 -6.04 0.11
C TYR A 4 -6.23 -6.43 -1.26
N THR A 5 -6.34 -5.47 -2.17
CA THR A 5 -7.00 -5.69 -3.46
C THR A 5 -6.37 -4.87 -4.59
N ASN A 6 -6.43 -5.42 -5.81
CA ASN A 6 -6.12 -4.69 -7.03
C ASN A 6 -7.25 -3.74 -7.48
N SER A 7 -8.36 -3.70 -6.74
CA SER A 7 -9.48 -2.76 -6.92
C SER A 7 -10.34 -2.94 -8.18
N THR A 8 -10.00 -3.83 -9.09
CA THR A 8 -10.64 -3.95 -10.42
C THR A 8 -12.09 -4.44 -10.39
N LEU A 9 -12.54 -4.99 -9.26
CA LEU A 9 -13.91 -5.53 -9.08
C LEU A 9 -14.75 -4.69 -8.10
N ILE A 10 -14.27 -3.52 -7.68
CA ILE A 10 -15.03 -2.63 -6.79
C ILE A 10 -16.05 -1.86 -7.64
N ASP A 11 -17.32 -2.13 -7.42
CA ASP A 11 -18.46 -1.49 -8.06
C ASP A 11 -19.50 -1.01 -7.03
N GLU A 12 -20.53 -0.31 -7.49
CA GLU A 12 -21.59 0.18 -6.59
C GLU A 12 -22.33 -0.92 -5.83
N PRO A 13 -22.76 -2.04 -6.45
CA PRO A 13 -23.40 -3.14 -5.73
C PRO A 13 -22.53 -3.68 -4.60
N PHE A 14 -21.22 -3.83 -4.86
CA PHE A 14 -20.26 -4.26 -3.86
C PHE A 14 -20.11 -3.24 -2.72
N CYS A 15 -20.01 -1.94 -3.03
CA CYS A 15 -19.94 -0.90 -2.02
C CYS A 15 -21.17 -0.87 -1.11
N LYS A 16 -22.36 -1.04 -1.66
CA LYS A 16 -23.63 -1.13 -0.87
C LYS A 16 -23.59 -2.29 0.12
N GLU A 17 -23.08 -3.43 -0.29
CA GLU A 17 -22.97 -4.59 0.60
C GLU A 17 -21.89 -4.38 1.69
N VAL A 18 -20.77 -3.78 1.35
CA VAL A 18 -19.69 -3.42 2.31
C VAL A 18 -20.23 -2.46 3.37
N VAL A 19 -20.98 -1.45 2.98
CA VAL A 19 -21.64 -0.53 3.93
C VAL A 19 -22.61 -1.27 4.83
N ARG A 20 -23.41 -2.20 4.30
CA ARG A 20 -24.33 -3.01 5.09
C ARG A 20 -23.61 -3.86 6.13
N LEU A 21 -22.45 -4.41 5.80
CA LEU A 21 -21.62 -5.22 6.71
C LEU A 21 -20.92 -4.38 7.78
N GLY A 22 -20.42 -3.19 7.43
CA GLY A 22 -19.88 -2.20 8.36
C GLY A 22 -18.54 -2.58 9.03
N ASN A 23 -17.86 -3.63 8.58
CA ASN A 23 -16.67 -4.16 9.25
C ASN A 23 -15.50 -4.45 8.32
N ILE A 24 -15.49 -3.85 7.12
CA ILE A 24 -14.46 -4.05 6.08
C ILE A 24 -13.78 -2.72 5.78
N ALA A 25 -12.45 -2.75 5.71
CA ALA A 25 -11.60 -1.68 5.18
C ALA A 25 -10.73 -2.23 4.06
N PHE A 26 -10.32 -1.35 3.14
CA PHE A 26 -9.54 -1.76 1.97
C PHE A 26 -8.14 -1.16 1.97
N MET A 27 -7.17 -1.94 1.46
CA MET A 27 -5.83 -1.52 1.10
C MET A 27 -5.70 -1.65 -0.42
N LEU A 28 -5.86 -0.52 -1.14
CA LEU A 28 -5.85 -0.51 -2.58
C LEU A 28 -4.41 -0.52 -3.10
N SER A 29 -4.12 -1.46 -3.98
CA SER A 29 -2.78 -1.58 -4.57
C SER A 29 -2.55 -0.49 -5.62
N ILE A 30 -1.54 0.36 -5.41
CA ILE A 30 -1.15 1.44 -6.34
C ILE A 30 0.36 1.65 -6.31
N GLU A 31 0.97 1.97 -7.47
CA GLU A 31 2.43 2.01 -7.64
C GLU A 31 2.96 3.39 -8.12
N GLY A 32 2.26 4.46 -7.82
CA GLY A 32 2.67 5.83 -8.15
C GLY A 32 1.88 6.45 -9.30
N SER A 33 2.58 6.99 -10.32
CA SER A 33 1.96 7.61 -11.50
C SER A 33 1.26 6.58 -12.41
N PRO A 34 0.39 7.01 -13.34
CA PRO A 34 -0.21 6.10 -14.32
C PRO A 34 0.83 5.19 -15.00
N SER A 35 1.94 5.78 -15.47
CA SER A 35 2.97 5.02 -16.17
C SER A 35 3.72 4.01 -15.26
N THR A 36 4.05 4.38 -14.03
CA THR A 36 4.72 3.45 -13.09
C THR A 36 3.79 2.37 -12.57
N ASN A 37 2.52 2.71 -12.42
CA ASN A 37 1.49 1.78 -11.99
C ASN A 37 1.19 0.72 -13.06
N ASP A 38 0.88 1.18 -14.28
CA ASP A 38 0.46 0.29 -15.36
C ASP A 38 1.62 -0.55 -15.91
N ALA A 39 2.85 -0.04 -15.89
CA ALA A 39 4.04 -0.83 -16.20
C ALA A 39 4.19 -2.08 -15.31
N ARG A 40 3.71 -2.05 -14.07
CA ARG A 40 3.78 -3.19 -13.16
C ARG A 40 2.51 -4.02 -13.12
N ARG A 41 1.34 -3.38 -13.24
CA ARG A 41 0.04 -4.01 -12.96
C ARG A 41 -0.81 -4.25 -14.21
N GLY A 42 -0.36 -3.76 -15.36
CA GLY A 42 -1.07 -3.83 -16.64
C GLY A 42 -1.83 -2.56 -16.96
N ASP A 43 -2.03 -2.36 -18.25
CA ASP A 43 -2.68 -1.17 -18.81
C ASP A 43 -4.10 -0.96 -18.25
N GLY A 44 -4.41 0.27 -17.89
CA GLY A 44 -5.72 0.67 -17.36
C GLY A 44 -5.94 0.34 -15.88
N HIS A 45 -4.98 -0.28 -15.20
CA HIS A 45 -5.11 -0.56 -13.76
C HIS A 45 -5.15 0.74 -12.95
N TYR A 46 -4.38 1.76 -13.32
CA TYR A 46 -4.40 3.05 -12.64
C TYR A 46 -5.81 3.66 -12.62
N ASP A 47 -6.48 3.70 -13.76
CA ASP A 47 -7.83 4.25 -13.88
C ASP A 47 -8.85 3.44 -13.06
N ALA A 48 -8.72 2.11 -13.04
CA ALA A 48 -9.56 1.25 -12.21
C ALA A 48 -9.40 1.54 -10.71
N VAL A 49 -8.18 1.75 -10.24
CA VAL A 49 -7.91 2.13 -8.83
C VAL A 49 -8.47 3.51 -8.52
N MET A 50 -8.29 4.49 -9.40
CA MET A 50 -8.84 5.84 -9.22
C MET A 50 -10.37 5.81 -9.14
N HIS A 51 -11.04 5.03 -9.98
CA HIS A 51 -12.48 4.84 -9.94
C HIS A 51 -12.93 4.16 -8.65
N ALA A 52 -12.23 3.13 -8.20
CA ALA A 52 -12.52 2.46 -6.94
C ALA A 52 -12.39 3.41 -5.73
N MET A 53 -11.35 4.27 -5.70
CA MET A 53 -11.20 5.29 -4.65
C MET A 53 -12.38 6.25 -4.63
N ASP A 54 -12.85 6.70 -5.80
CA ASP A 54 -14.00 7.61 -5.90
C ASP A 54 -15.27 6.94 -5.34
N LEU A 55 -15.53 5.69 -5.70
CA LEU A 55 -16.65 4.91 -5.18
C LEU A 55 -16.56 4.72 -3.66
N LEU A 56 -15.42 4.26 -3.16
CA LEU A 56 -15.25 4.02 -1.72
C LEU A 56 -15.42 5.30 -0.92
N LYS A 57 -14.92 6.44 -1.43
CA LYS A 57 -15.10 7.76 -0.83
C LYS A 57 -16.56 8.18 -0.84
N GLU A 58 -17.27 8.02 -1.96
CA GLU A 58 -18.70 8.35 -2.09
C GLU A 58 -19.55 7.57 -1.09
N TYR A 59 -19.25 6.28 -0.91
CA TYR A 59 -19.98 5.41 0.02
C TYR A 59 -19.49 5.52 1.49
N GLY A 60 -18.50 6.38 1.79
CA GLY A 60 -17.97 6.55 3.14
C GLY A 60 -17.25 5.32 3.69
N ILE A 61 -16.70 4.47 2.83
CA ILE A 61 -15.99 3.25 3.20
C ILE A 61 -14.53 3.59 3.50
N LEU A 62 -14.03 3.11 4.64
CA LEU A 62 -12.63 3.30 5.02
C LEU A 62 -11.69 2.54 4.10
N PHE A 63 -10.71 3.26 3.54
CA PHE A 63 -9.64 2.64 2.75
C PHE A 63 -8.32 3.39 2.89
N GLY A 64 -7.25 2.67 2.65
CA GLY A 64 -5.90 3.17 2.48
C GLY A 64 -5.26 2.55 1.25
N THR A 65 -3.94 2.66 1.14
CA THR A 65 -3.19 2.13 0.00
C THR A 65 -2.18 1.07 0.41
N SER A 66 -1.88 0.16 -0.51
CA SER A 66 -0.78 -0.80 -0.42
C SER A 66 0.18 -0.53 -1.58
N ILE A 67 1.40 -0.15 -1.25
CA ILE A 67 2.38 0.35 -2.21
C ILE A 67 3.63 -0.53 -2.13
N CYS A 68 3.97 -1.21 -3.22
CA CYS A 68 5.25 -1.89 -3.32
C CYS A 68 6.26 -0.95 -3.96
N TYR A 69 7.19 -0.40 -3.18
CA TYR A 69 8.23 0.46 -3.74
C TYR A 69 9.45 -0.34 -4.22
N THR A 70 9.95 0.10 -5.34
CA THR A 70 11.09 -0.48 -6.06
C THR A 70 12.16 0.58 -6.28
N SER A 71 13.33 0.18 -6.80
CA SER A 71 14.35 1.12 -7.27
C SER A 71 13.84 2.07 -8.36
N ALA A 72 12.82 1.68 -9.12
CA ALA A 72 12.30 2.40 -10.27
C ALA A 72 11.16 3.38 -9.94
N ASN A 73 10.31 3.08 -8.94
CA ASN A 73 9.13 3.91 -8.62
C ASN A 73 9.26 4.71 -7.32
N LEU A 74 10.35 4.57 -6.57
CA LEU A 74 10.54 5.19 -5.26
C LEU A 74 10.21 6.70 -5.26
N GLU A 75 10.73 7.45 -6.22
CA GLU A 75 10.50 8.89 -6.31
C GLU A 75 9.01 9.21 -6.54
N ALA A 76 8.36 8.46 -7.42
CA ALA A 76 6.94 8.65 -7.72
C ALA A 76 6.06 8.42 -6.48
N VAL A 77 6.26 7.28 -5.78
CA VAL A 77 5.41 6.88 -4.64
C VAL A 77 5.72 7.64 -3.34
N THR A 78 6.82 8.39 -3.30
CA THR A 78 7.19 9.21 -2.13
C THR A 78 7.04 10.71 -2.38
N SER A 79 6.59 11.12 -3.58
CA SER A 79 6.40 12.53 -3.91
C SER A 79 5.24 13.15 -3.13
N ASP A 80 5.36 14.44 -2.78
CA ASP A 80 4.29 15.20 -2.16
C ASP A 80 3.02 15.21 -3.01
N HIS A 81 3.20 15.35 -4.33
CA HIS A 81 2.09 15.33 -5.29
C HIS A 81 1.28 14.04 -5.20
N PHE A 82 1.94 12.89 -5.21
CA PHE A 82 1.27 11.59 -5.12
C PHE A 82 0.49 11.44 -3.81
N MET A 83 1.10 11.80 -2.68
CA MET A 83 0.44 11.68 -1.37
C MET A 83 -0.75 12.64 -1.23
N ARG A 84 -0.62 13.88 -1.73
CA ARG A 84 -1.75 14.83 -1.74
C ARG A 84 -2.89 14.32 -2.61
N MET A 85 -2.58 13.78 -3.79
CA MET A 85 -3.57 13.14 -4.67
C MET A 85 -4.31 12.01 -3.95
N LEU A 86 -3.59 11.13 -3.22
CA LEU A 86 -4.21 10.07 -2.44
C LEU A 86 -5.17 10.64 -1.36
N CYS A 87 -4.75 11.69 -0.65
CA CYS A 87 -5.60 12.36 0.34
C CYS A 87 -6.85 12.99 -0.31
N GLU A 88 -6.71 13.64 -1.45
CA GLU A 88 -7.82 14.20 -2.22
C GLU A 88 -8.82 13.12 -2.64
N LYS A 89 -8.33 11.93 -2.98
CA LYS A 89 -9.15 10.75 -3.28
C LYS A 89 -9.77 10.11 -2.03
N GLY A 90 -9.32 10.46 -0.82
CA GLY A 90 -9.87 9.97 0.44
C GLY A 90 -9.02 8.91 1.16
N ALA A 91 -7.84 8.58 0.62
CA ALA A 91 -6.89 7.69 1.29
C ALA A 91 -5.92 8.51 2.14
N HIS A 92 -6.02 8.41 3.46
CA HIS A 92 -5.18 9.17 4.40
C HIS A 92 -4.09 8.33 5.06
N PHE A 93 -3.95 7.06 4.70
CA PHE A 93 -2.90 6.17 5.20
C PHE A 93 -2.53 5.13 4.14
N GLY A 94 -1.34 4.55 4.29
CA GLY A 94 -0.90 3.51 3.37
C GLY A 94 0.28 2.71 3.90
N PHE A 95 0.30 1.46 3.50
CA PHE A 95 1.43 0.56 3.76
C PHE A 95 2.41 0.61 2.60
N TYR A 96 3.67 0.82 2.92
CA TYR A 96 4.80 0.70 2.00
C TYR A 96 5.51 -0.62 2.26
N PHE A 97 5.67 -1.41 1.20
CA PHE A 97 6.43 -2.66 1.20
C PHE A 97 7.59 -2.50 0.24
N HIS A 98 8.81 -2.77 0.66
CA HIS A 98 9.90 -2.78 -0.31
C HIS A 98 9.88 -4.07 -1.13
N TYR A 99 10.20 -3.94 -2.42
CA TYR A 99 10.29 -5.09 -3.31
C TYR A 99 11.40 -6.03 -2.86
N MET A 100 11.06 -7.30 -2.71
CA MET A 100 12.01 -8.39 -2.47
C MET A 100 11.99 -9.35 -3.66
N PRO A 101 13.15 -9.63 -4.28
CA PRO A 101 13.24 -10.49 -5.46
C PRO A 101 13.12 -11.97 -5.05
N VAL A 102 11.90 -12.49 -5.01
CA VAL A 102 11.58 -13.88 -4.69
C VAL A 102 10.85 -14.54 -5.86
N GLY A 103 10.95 -15.87 -5.97
CA GLY A 103 10.28 -16.62 -7.02
C GLY A 103 11.12 -16.80 -8.29
N ASN A 104 10.55 -17.47 -9.29
CA ASN A 104 11.27 -17.87 -10.52
C ASN A 104 11.58 -16.70 -11.45
N ASP A 105 10.71 -15.68 -11.45
CA ASP A 105 10.85 -14.48 -12.31
C ASP A 105 11.28 -13.26 -11.50
N ALA A 106 12.12 -13.49 -10.48
CA ALA A 106 12.65 -12.42 -9.66
C ALA A 106 13.44 -11.40 -10.49
N ALA A 107 13.23 -10.11 -10.22
CA ALA A 107 13.91 -8.98 -10.87
C ALA A 107 14.79 -8.22 -9.85
N PRO A 108 16.04 -8.71 -9.58
CA PRO A 108 16.90 -8.13 -8.55
C PRO A 108 17.21 -6.64 -8.78
N GLU A 109 17.17 -6.16 -10.02
CA GLU A 109 17.40 -4.77 -10.41
C GLU A 109 16.31 -3.82 -9.86
N LEU A 110 15.14 -4.36 -9.53
CA LEU A 110 14.04 -3.59 -8.92
C LEU A 110 14.19 -3.47 -7.40
N MET A 111 15.12 -4.18 -6.79
CA MET A 111 15.34 -4.08 -5.35
C MET A 111 15.89 -2.70 -4.98
N PRO A 112 15.31 -2.01 -3.99
CA PRO A 112 15.83 -0.72 -3.53
C PRO A 112 17.24 -0.86 -2.96
N SER A 113 18.16 0.00 -3.39
CA SER A 113 19.51 0.08 -2.85
C SER A 113 19.49 0.48 -1.35
N PRO A 114 20.59 0.26 -0.62
CA PRO A 114 20.69 0.72 0.78
C PRO A 114 20.44 2.22 0.94
N ALA A 115 20.89 3.05 0.00
CA ALA A 115 20.66 4.49 0.00
C ALA A 115 19.18 4.84 -0.20
N GLN A 116 18.49 4.15 -1.11
CA GLN A 116 17.06 4.32 -1.35
C GLN A 116 16.23 3.86 -0.16
N ARG A 117 16.59 2.77 0.50
CA ARG A 117 15.94 2.33 1.74
C ARG A 117 16.13 3.33 2.86
N LYS A 118 17.34 3.88 3.02
CA LYS A 118 17.59 4.95 4.00
C LYS A 118 16.74 6.19 3.69
N TYR A 119 16.68 6.61 2.43
CA TYR A 119 15.82 7.71 2.01
C TYR A 119 14.35 7.45 2.39
N MET A 120 13.85 6.23 2.15
CA MET A 120 12.48 5.86 2.49
C MET A 120 12.21 6.00 3.99
N ILE A 121 13.11 5.50 4.85
CA ILE A 121 13.01 5.64 6.31
C ILE A 121 12.94 7.12 6.71
N ASP A 122 13.85 7.95 6.20
CA ASP A 122 13.91 9.38 6.53
C ASP A 122 12.65 10.11 6.03
N ARG A 123 12.15 9.74 4.85
CA ARG A 123 10.93 10.29 4.26
C ARG A 123 9.68 9.95 5.08
N ILE A 124 9.53 8.70 5.49
CA ILE A 124 8.42 8.25 6.35
C ILE A 124 8.42 9.00 7.69
N ARG A 125 9.60 9.14 8.31
CA ARG A 125 9.76 9.90 9.56
C ARG A 125 9.39 11.37 9.39
N TYR A 126 9.81 11.99 8.29
CA TYR A 126 9.43 13.36 7.98
C TYR A 126 7.90 13.50 7.86
N LEU A 127 7.25 12.63 7.09
CA LEU A 127 5.80 12.67 6.86
C LEU A 127 4.98 12.47 8.13
N ARG A 128 5.50 11.72 9.10
CA ARG A 128 4.86 11.52 10.41
C ARG A 128 5.19 12.63 11.42
N SER A 129 6.05 13.56 11.07
CA SER A 129 6.47 14.64 11.97
C SER A 129 5.55 15.86 11.84
N GLU A 130 5.59 16.74 12.84
CA GLU A 130 4.89 18.05 12.82
C GLU A 130 5.36 18.99 11.69
N LYS A 131 6.45 18.65 11.01
CA LYS A 131 7.00 19.43 9.88
C LYS A 131 6.28 19.17 8.57
N SER A 132 5.52 18.10 8.48
CA SER A 132 4.74 17.76 7.30
C SER A 132 3.35 18.37 7.38
N ASP A 133 2.92 18.99 6.29
CA ASP A 133 1.56 19.51 6.12
C ASP A 133 0.68 18.54 5.28
N ILE A 134 1.20 17.35 4.95
CA ILE A 134 0.50 16.33 4.18
C ILE A 134 -0.26 15.42 5.15
N PRO A 135 -1.61 15.39 5.11
CA PRO A 135 -2.41 14.60 6.04
C PRO A 135 -2.49 13.12 5.62
N PHE A 136 -1.32 12.53 5.33
CA PHE A 136 -1.16 11.12 4.96
C PHE A 136 -0.29 10.41 5.97
N TYR A 137 -0.76 9.30 6.52
CA TYR A 137 -0.01 8.49 7.48
C TYR A 137 0.61 7.26 6.79
N PRO A 138 1.89 7.32 6.40
CA PRO A 138 2.57 6.19 5.79
C PRO A 138 3.07 5.21 6.86
N MET A 139 2.98 3.91 6.58
CA MET A 139 3.54 2.82 7.38
C MET A 139 4.56 2.06 6.53
N ASP A 140 5.80 1.97 6.97
CA ASP A 140 6.85 1.22 6.28
C ASP A 140 6.99 -0.16 6.92
N PHE A 141 6.32 -1.14 6.33
CA PHE A 141 6.12 -2.45 6.93
C PHE A 141 7.42 -3.12 7.39
N GLN A 142 8.48 -3.04 6.58
CA GLN A 142 9.75 -3.68 6.91
C GLN A 142 10.67 -2.84 7.81
N ASN A 143 10.51 -1.51 7.84
CA ASN A 143 11.42 -0.62 8.57
C ASN A 143 10.82 -0.03 9.85
N ASP A 144 9.53 -0.23 10.11
CA ASP A 144 8.85 0.25 11.32
C ASP A 144 9.10 -0.61 12.56
N GLY A 145 10.02 -1.58 12.50
CA GLY A 145 10.34 -2.45 13.62
C GLY A 145 10.75 -1.71 14.91
N GLU A 146 11.36 -0.52 14.79
CA GLU A 146 11.73 0.29 15.95
C GLU A 146 10.51 0.73 16.78
N PHE A 147 9.36 1.00 16.13
CA PHE A 147 8.13 1.44 16.79
C PHE A 147 7.34 0.30 17.44
N VAL A 148 7.56 -0.92 16.97
CA VAL A 148 6.83 -2.11 17.45
C VAL A 148 7.75 -3.12 18.17
N GLY A 149 9.00 -2.74 18.42
CA GLY A 149 9.99 -3.55 19.13
C GLY A 149 10.52 -4.75 18.33
N GLY A 150 10.68 -4.60 17.01
CA GLY A 150 11.20 -5.61 16.08
C GLY A 150 10.13 -6.17 15.15
N CYS A 151 10.45 -7.27 14.45
CA CYS A 151 9.53 -7.93 13.53
C CYS A 151 8.26 -8.41 14.25
N ILE A 152 7.10 -8.15 13.66
CA ILE A 152 5.79 -8.56 14.20
C ILE A 152 5.35 -9.95 13.76
N ALA A 153 6.04 -10.57 12.80
CA ALA A 153 5.73 -11.89 12.23
C ALA A 153 6.14 -13.04 13.16
N GLY A 154 5.99 -14.28 12.69
CA GLY A 154 6.38 -15.49 13.40
C GLY A 154 5.51 -15.80 14.61
N GLY A 155 4.23 -15.43 14.58
CA GLY A 155 3.29 -15.65 15.68
C GLY A 155 3.37 -14.62 16.80
N ARG A 156 4.24 -13.60 16.68
CA ARG A 156 4.36 -12.54 17.70
C ARG A 156 3.11 -11.65 17.73
N ASN A 157 2.75 -11.06 16.58
CA ASN A 157 1.55 -10.26 16.42
C ASN A 157 0.71 -10.73 15.25
N TYR A 158 1.29 -11.42 14.27
CA TYR A 158 0.57 -12.09 13.19
C TYR A 158 1.32 -13.34 12.69
N PHE A 159 0.60 -14.16 11.96
CA PHE A 159 1.10 -15.25 11.13
C PHE A 159 0.27 -15.28 9.83
N HIS A 160 0.80 -15.91 8.82
CA HIS A 160 0.14 -16.08 7.53
C HIS A 160 -0.57 -17.44 7.47
N ILE A 161 -1.74 -17.49 6.85
CA ILE A 161 -2.38 -18.75 6.44
C ILE A 161 -2.40 -18.76 4.92
N ASN A 162 -1.69 -19.70 4.31
CA ASN A 162 -1.57 -19.81 2.87
C ASN A 162 -2.85 -20.40 2.24
N SER A 163 -2.87 -20.49 0.90
CA SER A 163 -4.03 -21.00 0.16
C SER A 163 -4.31 -22.49 0.39
N ALA A 164 -3.34 -23.26 0.91
CA ALA A 164 -3.52 -24.66 1.29
C ALA A 164 -4.06 -24.81 2.74
N GLY A 165 -4.10 -23.71 3.51
CA GLY A 165 -4.54 -23.69 4.90
C GLY A 165 -3.41 -23.89 5.92
N ASP A 166 -2.15 -23.90 5.49
CA ASP A 166 -1.01 -24.05 6.38
C ASP A 166 -0.65 -22.70 7.03
N ALA A 167 -0.24 -22.76 8.30
CA ALA A 167 0.23 -21.58 9.02
C ALA A 167 1.73 -21.36 8.76
N GLU A 168 2.06 -20.16 8.28
CA GLU A 168 3.43 -19.74 7.97
C GLU A 168 3.85 -18.55 8.83
N PRO A 169 5.14 -18.41 9.16
CA PRO A 169 5.60 -17.31 10.02
C PRO A 169 5.47 -15.94 9.36
N CYS A 170 5.48 -15.86 8.03
CA CYS A 170 5.38 -14.63 7.24
C CYS A 170 4.81 -14.93 5.86
N VAL A 171 4.31 -13.94 5.14
CA VAL A 171 3.89 -14.04 3.73
C VAL A 171 5.11 -14.05 2.81
#